data_f0f726768a375ad8dced01e9b645d52d
#
_entry.id   f0f726768a375ad8dced01e9b645d52d
#
_cell.length_a   1.000
_cell.length_b   1.000
_cell.length_c   1.000
_cell.angle_alpha   90.00
_cell.angle_beta   90.00
_cell.angle_gamma   90.00
#
_symmetry.space_group_name_H-M   'P 1'
#
loop_
_entity.id
_entity.type
_entity.pdbx_description
1 polymer ?
#
loop_
_entity_poly.entity_id
_entity_poly.type
_entity_poly.pdbx_seq_one_letter_code
_entity_poly.pdbx_strand_id
1 'polypeptide(L)'
;MIKIKEFREFVADIRGKVNADMENAIAGTIVAVKEEHLIKKLKDKDKLWLCSNFPDADDIVENRDSYNTNNHVLFFLLEKVSSGQQNDEEEAEFYERILEVMEKVKELIKTDITSCSYSYKAPKNIKTEWEYNIYGGFSGMSIGFDLKDYD
;
A
#
# COMPACT_ATOMS: atom_id res chain seq x y z
N MET A 1 -4.08 -18.16 -1.88
CA MET A 1 -4.63 -16.77 -1.86
C MET A 1 -4.57 -16.22 -0.45
N ILE A 2 -4.12 -15.00 -0.30
CA ILE A 2 -3.95 -14.38 1.00
C ILE A 2 -5.30 -14.21 1.71
N LYS A 3 -5.35 -14.54 3.00
CA LYS A 3 -6.57 -14.37 3.79
C LYS A 3 -6.77 -12.89 4.12
N ILE A 4 -7.99 -12.41 4.01
CA ILE A 4 -8.31 -10.98 4.21
C ILE A 4 -7.92 -10.49 5.60
N LYS A 5 -8.13 -11.31 6.63
CA LYS A 5 -7.71 -10.96 7.99
C LYS A 5 -6.21 -10.77 8.09
N GLU A 6 -5.42 -11.70 7.54
CA GLU A 6 -3.95 -11.60 7.50
C GLU A 6 -3.49 -10.38 6.72
N PHE A 7 -4.13 -10.11 5.59
CA PHE A 7 -3.79 -8.95 4.77
C PHE A 7 -4.04 -7.64 5.49
N ARG A 8 -5.18 -7.53 6.18
CA ARG A 8 -5.48 -6.33 6.98
C ARG A 8 -4.48 -6.15 8.13
N GLU A 9 -4.10 -7.23 8.79
CA GLU A 9 -3.07 -7.22 9.84
C GLU A 9 -1.72 -6.78 9.26
N PHE A 10 -1.36 -7.27 8.10
CA PHE A 10 -0.14 -6.88 7.40
C PHE A 10 -0.11 -5.38 7.11
N VAL A 11 -1.19 -4.83 6.57
CA VAL A 11 -1.28 -3.39 6.30
C VAL A 11 -1.18 -2.57 7.59
N ALA A 12 -1.88 -3.00 8.64
CA ALA A 12 -1.83 -2.35 9.95
C ALA A 12 -0.44 -2.41 10.59
N ASP A 13 0.28 -3.53 10.44
CA ASP A 13 1.65 -3.68 10.94
C ASP A 13 2.61 -2.72 10.24
N ILE A 14 2.49 -2.58 8.93
CA ILE A 14 3.31 -1.63 8.17
C ILE A 14 3.10 -0.22 8.71
N ARG A 15 1.84 0.19 8.87
CA ARG A 15 1.53 1.51 9.46
C ARG A 15 2.16 1.67 10.84
N GLY A 16 1.98 0.68 11.71
CA GLY A 16 2.52 0.73 13.07
C GLY A 16 4.03 0.91 13.10
N LYS A 17 4.76 0.19 12.25
CA LYS A 17 6.21 0.29 12.15
C LYS A 17 6.69 1.60 11.56
N VAL A 18 6.02 2.09 10.53
CA VAL A 18 6.32 3.41 9.96
C VAL A 18 6.11 4.49 11.02
N ASN A 19 4.98 4.45 11.72
CA ASN A 19 4.65 5.46 12.73
C ASN A 19 5.57 5.42 13.95
N ALA A 20 6.16 4.28 14.27
CA ALA A 20 7.16 4.18 15.33
C ALA A 20 8.45 4.92 14.97
N ASP A 21 8.83 4.91 13.69
CA ASP A 21 10.07 5.54 13.21
C ASP A 21 9.86 6.98 12.71
N MET A 22 8.66 7.35 12.30
CA MET A 22 8.34 8.61 11.63
C MET A 22 7.19 9.38 12.28
N GLU A 23 7.09 9.38 13.58
CA GLU A 23 6.16 10.17 14.39
C GLU A 23 4.73 10.31 13.82
N ASN A 24 3.98 9.20 13.78
CA ASN A 24 2.58 9.20 13.35
C ASN A 24 2.37 9.73 11.91
N ALA A 25 3.30 9.42 11.01
CA ALA A 25 3.24 9.87 9.62
C ALA A 25 1.97 9.42 8.89
N ILE A 26 1.44 8.23 9.24
CA ILE A 26 0.25 7.65 8.60
C ILE A 26 -0.92 7.69 9.59
N ALA A 27 -1.98 8.44 9.24
CA ALA A 27 -3.13 8.64 10.12
C ALA A 27 -3.96 7.38 10.32
N GLY A 28 -4.04 6.51 9.32
CA GLY A 28 -4.79 5.27 9.41
C GLY A 28 -4.61 4.41 8.18
N THR A 29 -5.30 3.27 8.18
CA THR A 29 -5.28 2.32 7.06
C THR A 29 -6.69 2.10 6.54
N ILE A 30 -6.81 1.90 5.23
CA ILE A 30 -8.06 1.52 4.57
C ILE A 30 -7.78 0.35 3.65
N VAL A 31 -8.54 -0.73 3.84
CA VAL A 31 -8.54 -1.87 2.92
C VAL A 31 -9.94 -2.03 2.37
N ALA A 32 -10.08 -2.01 1.07
CA ALA A 32 -11.37 -2.02 0.39
C ALA A 32 -11.40 -3.10 -0.69
N VAL A 33 -12.60 -3.55 -1.07
CA VAL A 33 -12.76 -4.60 -2.09
C VAL A 33 -12.34 -4.10 -3.47
N LYS A 34 -12.77 -2.89 -3.82
CA LYS A 34 -12.53 -2.27 -5.13
C LYS A 34 -12.34 -0.77 -4.99
N GLU A 35 -11.90 -0.14 -6.08
CA GLU A 35 -11.68 1.29 -6.18
C GLU A 35 -12.87 2.13 -5.71
N GLU A 36 -14.08 1.82 -6.15
CA GLU A 36 -15.29 2.55 -5.75
C GLU A 36 -15.52 2.52 -4.23
N HIS A 37 -15.25 1.38 -3.62
CA HIS A 37 -15.37 1.21 -2.19
C HIS A 37 -14.28 2.00 -1.44
N LEU A 38 -13.08 2.05 -2.01
CA LEU A 38 -11.98 2.85 -1.47
C LEU A 38 -12.32 4.34 -1.48
N ILE A 39 -12.88 4.83 -2.58
CA ILE A 39 -13.32 6.22 -2.72
C ILE A 39 -14.33 6.58 -1.62
N LYS A 40 -15.31 5.72 -1.37
CA LYS A 40 -16.31 5.95 -0.31
C LYS A 40 -15.68 6.03 1.07
N LYS A 41 -14.74 5.16 1.37
CA LYS A 41 -14.05 5.13 2.67
C LYS A 41 -13.13 6.34 2.87
N LEU A 42 -12.55 6.88 1.79
CA LEU A 42 -11.68 8.05 1.84
C LEU A 42 -12.43 9.38 1.96
N LYS A 43 -13.69 9.43 1.57
CA LYS A 43 -14.45 10.66 1.32
C LYS A 43 -14.25 11.79 2.34
N ASP A 44 -14.27 11.50 3.62
CA ASP A 44 -14.20 12.53 4.68
C ASP A 44 -12.86 12.46 5.45
N LYS A 45 -11.86 11.81 4.86
CA LYS A 45 -10.56 11.66 5.50
C LYS A 45 -9.65 12.83 5.14
N ASP A 46 -8.87 13.25 6.13
CA ASP A 46 -7.76 14.18 5.96
C ASP A 46 -6.47 13.49 6.39
N LYS A 47 -5.33 14.15 6.23
CA LYS A 47 -4.00 13.61 6.52
C LYS A 47 -3.65 12.44 5.59
N LEU A 48 -2.53 11.79 5.88
CA LEU A 48 -1.98 10.72 5.06
C LEU A 48 -2.55 9.37 5.45
N TRP A 49 -3.10 8.64 4.49
CA TRP A 49 -3.69 7.32 4.69
C TRP A 49 -2.97 6.27 3.85
N LEU A 50 -2.73 5.10 4.45
CA LEU A 50 -2.25 3.92 3.74
C LEU A 50 -3.45 3.10 3.29
N CYS A 51 -3.63 2.99 1.99
CA CYS A 51 -4.81 2.38 1.38
C CYS A 51 -4.41 1.19 0.52
N SER A 52 -5.28 0.19 0.45
CA SER A 52 -5.12 -0.94 -0.45
C SER A 52 -6.47 -1.50 -0.87
N ASN A 53 -6.51 -2.07 -2.07
CA ASN A 53 -7.61 -2.96 -2.45
C ASN A 53 -7.31 -4.38 -1.94
N PHE A 54 -8.33 -5.22 -1.82
CA PHE A 54 -8.12 -6.64 -1.61
C PHE A 54 -7.28 -7.17 -2.75
N PRO A 55 -6.20 -7.94 -2.48
CA PRO A 55 -5.33 -8.41 -3.54
C PRO A 55 -6.05 -9.39 -4.46
N ASP A 56 -5.97 -9.14 -5.76
CA ASP A 56 -6.31 -10.13 -6.77
C ASP A 56 -5.21 -11.19 -6.81
N ALA A 57 -5.51 -12.38 -7.30
CA ALA A 57 -4.56 -13.45 -7.30
C ALA A 57 -4.65 -14.34 -8.55
N ASP A 58 -3.50 -14.85 -8.95
CA ASP A 58 -3.39 -15.88 -9.98
C ASP A 58 -2.84 -17.16 -9.36
N ASP A 59 -3.50 -18.28 -9.62
CA ASP A 59 -2.99 -19.58 -9.26
C ASP A 59 -2.12 -20.12 -10.39
N ILE A 60 -0.87 -20.43 -10.07
CA ILE A 60 0.08 -21.02 -11.02
C ILE A 60 0.15 -22.52 -10.73
N VAL A 61 -0.41 -23.30 -11.65
CA VAL A 61 -0.49 -24.77 -11.52
C VAL A 61 0.53 -25.40 -12.46
N GLU A 62 1.64 -25.90 -11.90
CA GLU A 62 2.68 -26.58 -12.67
C GLU A 62 2.34 -28.06 -12.88
N ASN A 63 1.79 -28.71 -11.84
CA ASN A 63 1.28 -30.07 -11.90
C ASN A 63 0.31 -30.29 -10.74
N ARG A 64 -0.23 -31.52 -10.60
CA ARG A 64 -1.23 -31.84 -9.57
C ARG A 64 -0.76 -31.59 -8.13
N ASP A 65 0.53 -31.69 -7.89
CA ASP A 65 1.11 -31.60 -6.55
C ASP A 65 1.93 -30.34 -6.32
N SER A 66 2.02 -29.46 -7.32
CA SER A 66 2.82 -28.22 -7.25
C SER A 66 2.04 -27.05 -7.83
N TYR A 67 1.53 -26.24 -6.95
CA TYR A 67 0.92 -24.97 -7.32
C TYR A 67 1.30 -23.89 -6.32
N ASN A 68 1.28 -22.67 -6.76
CA ASN A 68 1.46 -21.52 -5.89
C ASN A 68 0.48 -20.41 -6.31
N THR A 69 0.18 -19.53 -5.39
CA THR A 69 -0.68 -18.40 -5.65
C THR A 69 0.15 -17.12 -5.65
N ASN A 70 -0.02 -16.32 -6.68
CA ASN A 70 0.61 -15.01 -6.80
C ASN A 70 -0.44 -13.95 -6.50
N ASN A 71 -0.27 -13.24 -5.37
CA ASN A 71 -1.19 -12.20 -4.95
C ASN A 71 -0.68 -10.83 -5.42
N HIS A 72 -1.52 -10.09 -6.14
CA HIS A 72 -1.18 -8.77 -6.68
C HIS A 72 -1.62 -7.70 -5.68
N VAL A 73 -0.66 -7.03 -5.08
CA VAL A 73 -0.90 -6.01 -4.07
C VAL A 73 -0.67 -4.62 -4.64
N LEU A 74 -1.58 -3.72 -4.33
CA LEU A 74 -1.48 -2.31 -4.71
C LEU A 74 -1.70 -1.45 -3.46
N PHE A 75 -0.65 -0.76 -3.04
CA PHE A 75 -0.71 0.17 -1.91
C PHE A 75 -0.69 1.61 -2.40
N PHE A 76 -1.48 2.45 -1.74
CA PHE A 76 -1.48 3.88 -1.95
C PHE A 76 -1.16 4.61 -0.64
N LEU A 77 -0.31 5.62 -0.72
CA LEU A 77 -0.20 6.64 0.31
C LEU A 77 -0.86 7.90 -0.24
N LEU A 78 -2.00 8.26 0.33
CA LEU A 78 -2.84 9.33 -0.19
C LEU A 78 -3.20 10.34 0.87
N GLU A 79 -3.13 11.62 0.48
CA GLU A 79 -3.54 12.73 1.31
C GLU A 79 -4.40 13.67 0.48
N LYS A 80 -5.46 14.20 1.08
CA LYS A 80 -6.36 15.12 0.38
C LYS A 80 -5.68 16.47 0.18
N VAL A 81 -5.66 16.93 -1.06
CA VAL A 81 -5.09 18.22 -1.43
C VAL A 81 -6.10 18.97 -2.27
N SER A 82 -6.37 20.22 -1.90
CA SER A 82 -7.24 21.08 -2.70
C SER A 82 -6.55 21.43 -4.01
N SER A 83 -7.16 21.00 -5.12
CA SER A 83 -6.64 21.23 -6.47
C SER A 83 -6.42 22.73 -6.71
N GLY A 84 -5.24 23.08 -7.21
CA GLY A 84 -4.89 24.46 -7.58
C GLY A 84 -4.50 25.37 -6.41
N GLN A 85 -4.44 24.86 -5.19
CA GLN A 85 -4.04 25.66 -4.01
C GLN A 85 -2.55 25.59 -3.69
N GLN A 86 -1.82 24.67 -4.31
CA GLN A 86 -0.37 24.55 -4.13
C GLN A 86 0.36 25.21 -5.29
N ASN A 87 1.40 26.00 -5.00
CA ASN A 87 2.36 26.40 -6.02
C ASN A 87 3.35 25.25 -6.27
N ASP A 88 4.23 25.40 -7.25
CA ASP A 88 5.18 24.36 -7.65
C ASP A 88 6.09 23.91 -6.50
N GLU A 89 6.53 24.85 -5.68
CA GLU A 89 7.41 24.57 -4.54
C GLU A 89 6.67 23.78 -3.45
N GLU A 90 5.45 24.19 -3.10
CA GLU A 90 4.61 23.50 -2.13
C GLU A 90 4.25 22.09 -2.60
N GLU A 91 3.96 21.93 -3.87
CA GLU A 91 3.69 20.62 -4.47
C GLU A 91 4.92 19.72 -4.38
N ALA A 92 6.09 20.22 -4.72
CA ALA A 92 7.34 19.47 -4.63
C ALA A 92 7.62 19.02 -3.18
N GLU A 93 7.45 19.90 -2.21
CA GLU A 93 7.61 19.56 -0.79
C GLU A 93 6.61 18.50 -0.32
N PHE A 94 5.36 18.60 -0.78
CA PHE A 94 4.33 17.60 -0.49
C PHE A 94 4.76 16.22 -0.97
N TYR A 95 5.15 16.09 -2.23
CA TYR A 95 5.56 14.80 -2.79
C TYR A 95 6.85 14.28 -2.19
N GLU A 96 7.78 15.13 -1.83
CA GLU A 96 9.01 14.71 -1.16
C GLU A 96 8.73 14.12 0.23
N ARG A 97 7.79 14.70 0.97
CA ARG A 97 7.34 14.16 2.26
C ARG A 97 6.68 12.78 2.09
N ILE A 98 5.82 12.64 1.07
CA ILE A 98 5.18 11.35 0.78
C ILE A 98 6.22 10.32 0.37
N LEU A 99 7.21 10.72 -0.43
CA LEU A 99 8.30 9.83 -0.86
C LEU A 99 9.08 9.26 0.32
N GLU A 100 9.40 10.06 1.30
CA GLU A 100 10.11 9.59 2.51
C GLU A 100 9.31 8.49 3.23
N VAL A 101 8.01 8.69 3.37
CA VAL A 101 7.13 7.69 3.99
C VAL A 101 7.06 6.43 3.13
N MET A 102 6.91 6.58 1.81
CA MET A 102 6.84 5.44 0.89
C MET A 102 8.15 4.64 0.86
N GLU A 103 9.30 5.29 0.94
CA GLU A 103 10.58 4.59 1.01
C GLU A 103 10.68 3.72 2.28
N LYS A 104 10.14 4.20 3.39
CA LYS A 104 10.06 3.39 4.63
C LYS A 104 9.11 2.21 4.47
N VAL A 105 7.96 2.42 3.84
CA VAL A 105 7.00 1.33 3.54
C VAL A 105 7.67 0.26 2.67
N LYS A 106 8.36 0.67 1.62
CA LYS A 106 9.07 -0.25 0.71
C LYS A 106 10.17 -1.03 1.43
N GLU A 107 10.92 -0.37 2.29
CA GLU A 107 11.95 -1.02 3.11
C GLU A 107 11.34 -2.14 3.97
N LEU A 108 10.24 -1.87 4.65
CA LEU A 108 9.54 -2.85 5.47
C LEU A 108 9.03 -4.03 4.64
N ILE A 109 8.48 -3.78 3.46
CA ILE A 109 8.03 -4.84 2.56
C ILE A 109 9.19 -5.73 2.13
N LYS A 110 10.36 -5.15 1.87
CA LYS A 110 11.55 -5.90 1.45
C LYS A 110 12.17 -6.73 2.58
N THR A 111 12.09 -6.27 3.81
CA THR A 111 12.83 -6.86 4.94
C THR A 111 11.96 -7.67 5.89
N ASP A 112 10.79 -7.15 6.28
CA ASP A 112 9.98 -7.75 7.33
C ASP A 112 9.10 -8.91 6.88
N ILE A 113 8.72 -8.96 5.61
CA ILE A 113 7.94 -10.08 5.08
C ILE A 113 8.72 -11.40 5.18
N THR A 114 10.06 -11.32 5.11
CA THR A 114 10.92 -12.50 5.22
C THR A 114 11.20 -12.91 6.66
N SER A 115 10.88 -12.09 7.64
CA SER A 115 11.35 -12.28 9.01
C SER A 115 10.38 -12.99 9.95
N CYS A 116 9.41 -13.73 9.45
CA CYS A 116 8.70 -14.77 10.20
C CYS A 116 7.24 -14.60 10.59
N SER A 117 6.61 -13.48 10.35
CA SER A 117 5.19 -13.32 10.71
C SER A 117 4.24 -13.74 9.61
N TYR A 118 4.71 -13.77 8.38
CA TYR A 118 3.88 -14.06 7.20
C TYR A 118 4.57 -15.07 6.29
N SER A 119 3.78 -16.02 5.77
CA SER A 119 4.28 -17.11 4.91
C SER A 119 4.52 -16.68 3.46
N TYR A 120 4.84 -15.43 3.24
CA TYR A 120 5.06 -14.89 1.89
C TYR A 120 6.53 -14.63 1.64
N LYS A 121 6.93 -14.81 0.38
CA LYS A 121 8.27 -14.39 -0.04
C LYS A 121 8.29 -12.90 -0.32
N ALA A 122 9.39 -12.26 0.03
CA ALA A 122 9.63 -10.86 -0.33
C ALA A 122 9.47 -10.67 -1.84
N PRO A 123 8.83 -9.59 -2.28
CA PRO A 123 8.61 -9.34 -3.70
C PRO A 123 9.95 -9.12 -4.41
N LYS A 124 10.04 -9.62 -5.65
CA LYS A 124 11.22 -9.43 -6.49
C LYS A 124 11.24 -8.07 -7.16
N ASN A 125 10.09 -7.44 -7.30
CA ASN A 125 9.93 -6.17 -7.96
C ASN A 125 8.85 -5.35 -7.27
N ILE A 126 9.12 -4.08 -7.07
CA ILE A 126 8.15 -3.11 -6.55
C ILE A 126 8.08 -1.96 -7.55
N LYS A 127 6.94 -1.81 -8.22
CA LYS A 127 6.70 -0.69 -9.12
C LYS A 127 6.18 0.49 -8.31
N THR A 128 6.77 1.66 -8.48
CA THR A 128 6.37 2.89 -7.78
C THR A 128 5.84 3.90 -8.77
N GLU A 129 4.70 4.51 -8.47
CA GLU A 129 4.09 5.53 -9.31
C GLU A 129 3.66 6.74 -8.49
N TRP A 130 3.67 7.91 -9.11
CA TRP A 130 3.11 9.13 -8.55
C TRP A 130 1.62 9.19 -8.84
N GLU A 131 0.85 9.71 -7.89
CA GLU A 131 -0.59 9.86 -8.04
C GLU A 131 -1.00 11.33 -7.85
N TYR A 132 -1.84 11.82 -8.75
CA TYR A 132 -2.28 13.20 -8.73
C TYR A 132 -3.80 13.28 -8.87
N ASN A 133 -4.44 13.92 -7.89
CA ASN A 133 -5.88 14.24 -7.90
C ASN A 133 -6.77 13.04 -8.27
N ILE A 134 -6.55 11.92 -7.60
CA ILE A 134 -7.36 10.71 -7.76
C ILE A 134 -8.37 10.58 -6.62
N TYR A 135 -9.35 9.75 -6.79
CA TYR A 135 -10.34 9.35 -5.75
C TYR A 135 -11.03 10.51 -5.05
N GLY A 136 -11.31 11.60 -5.76
CA GLY A 136 -12.03 12.73 -5.18
C GLY A 136 -11.14 13.77 -4.50
N GLY A 137 -9.92 13.97 -5.01
CA GLY A 137 -9.03 15.02 -4.54
C GLY A 137 -7.84 14.54 -3.72
N PHE A 138 -7.49 13.28 -3.82
CA PHE A 138 -6.33 12.70 -3.14
C PHE A 138 -5.11 12.63 -4.07
N SER A 139 -3.96 12.92 -3.51
CA SER A 139 -2.67 12.83 -4.21
C SER A 139 -1.65 12.11 -3.35
N GLY A 140 -0.62 11.60 -3.94
CA GLY A 140 0.44 10.89 -3.25
C GLY A 140 1.20 9.94 -4.15
N MET A 141 1.36 8.70 -3.69
CA MET A 141 2.11 7.68 -4.42
C MET A 141 1.43 6.32 -4.31
N SER A 142 1.73 5.45 -5.25
CA SER A 142 1.33 4.05 -5.18
C SER A 142 2.52 3.12 -5.43
N ILE A 143 2.41 1.92 -4.88
CA ILE A 143 3.34 0.82 -5.20
C ILE A 143 2.54 -0.43 -5.53
N GLY A 144 3.04 -1.15 -6.52
CA GLY A 144 2.49 -2.46 -6.89
C GLY A 144 3.55 -3.54 -6.73
N PHE A 145 3.18 -4.66 -6.15
CA PHE A 145 4.09 -5.79 -5.96
C PHE A 145 3.31 -7.09 -5.82
N ASP A 146 4.02 -8.20 -6.02
CA ASP A 146 3.43 -9.52 -5.90
C ASP A 146 3.93 -10.23 -4.64
N LEU A 147 3.00 -10.86 -3.93
CA LEU A 147 3.30 -11.74 -2.81
C LEU A 147 2.95 -13.18 -3.21
N LYS A 148 3.96 -14.04 -3.23
CA LYS A 148 3.75 -15.47 -3.48
C LYS A 148 3.49 -16.17 -2.17
N ASP A 149 2.39 -16.90 -2.10
CA ASP A 149 2.19 -17.86 -1.02
C ASP A 149 2.43 -19.27 -1.54
N TYR A 150 2.98 -20.12 -0.69
CA TYR A 150 3.19 -21.54 -0.94
C TYR A 150 2.25 -22.29 -0.03
N ASP A 151 1.33 -22.95 -0.66
CA ASP A 151 0.45 -23.88 0.07
C ASP A 151 1.12 -25.24 0.26
#